data_9be8ac05c8bbda04f8a359125abe05aa
#
_entry.id   9be8ac05c8bbda04f8a359125abe05aa
#
_cell.length_a   1.000
_cell.length_b   1.000
_cell.length_c   1.000
_cell.angle_alpha   90.00
_cell.angle_beta   90.00
_cell.angle_gamma   90.00
#
_symmetry.space_group_name_H-M   'P 1'
#
loop_
_entity.id
_entity.type
_entity.pdbx_description
1 polymer ?
#
loop_
_entity_poly.entity_id
_entity_poly.type
_entity_poly.pdbx_seq_one_letter_code
_entity_poly.pdbx_strand_id
1 'polypeptide(L)'
;GPIVDAVTASCSIPIIFSPVVINGVHYVDGGLFHNFPVSIIREECERVIGVNVSPLVPQKYKQTIFHIAERSYHYMFRANTLEDREMCDVLIEAEEFGDFKTFDLENVEKIVNVGYVAAFRSFEVVVQENKDETLVKAIMARTNKALMP
;
A
#
# COMPACT_ATOMS: atom_id res chain seq x y z
N GLY A 1 -7.97 17.98 -15.42
CA GLY A 1 -7.67 17.06 -16.54
C GLY A 1 -8.59 15.87 -16.54
N PRO A 2 -8.59 15.04 -17.57
CA PRO A 2 -9.44 13.84 -17.64
C PRO A 2 -9.02 12.87 -16.54
N ILE A 3 -9.96 12.47 -15.68
CA ILE A 3 -9.71 11.54 -14.56
C ILE A 3 -9.20 10.19 -15.07
N VAL A 4 -9.74 9.72 -16.20
CA VAL A 4 -9.36 8.43 -16.80
C VAL A 4 -7.86 8.41 -17.15
N ASP A 5 -7.35 9.45 -17.79
CA ASP A 5 -5.92 9.52 -18.17
C ASP A 5 -5.01 9.58 -16.93
N ALA A 6 -5.44 10.33 -15.90
CA ALA A 6 -4.69 10.42 -14.64
C ALA A 6 -4.62 9.08 -13.91
N VAL A 7 -5.76 8.36 -13.82
CA VAL A 7 -5.81 7.02 -13.20
C VAL A 7 -4.99 6.01 -14.02
N THR A 8 -5.10 6.03 -15.35
CA THR A 8 -4.33 5.15 -16.22
C THR A 8 -2.83 5.41 -16.08
N ALA A 9 -2.42 6.68 -16.01
CA ALA A 9 -1.04 7.07 -15.78
C ALA A 9 -0.53 6.57 -14.42
N SER A 10 -1.34 6.73 -13.37
CA SER A 10 -1.02 6.27 -12.00
C SER A 10 -0.88 4.75 -11.88
N CYS A 11 -1.50 3.99 -12.79
CA CYS A 11 -1.37 2.53 -12.85
C CYS A 11 -0.35 2.04 -13.89
N SER A 12 0.36 2.94 -14.58
CA SER A 12 1.31 2.59 -15.63
C SER A 12 2.68 2.23 -15.06
N ILE A 13 2.75 1.04 -14.43
CA ILE A 13 3.98 0.50 -13.84
C ILE A 13 5.06 0.35 -14.93
N PRO A 14 6.22 1.01 -14.81
CA PRO A 14 7.33 0.86 -15.76
C PRO A 14 7.74 -0.60 -15.96
N ILE A 15 8.21 -0.94 -17.17
CA ILE A 15 8.56 -2.30 -17.59
C ILE A 15 7.35 -3.17 -17.92
N ILE A 16 6.20 -2.99 -17.22
CA ILE A 16 4.98 -3.77 -17.43
C ILE A 16 4.04 -3.06 -18.42
N PHE A 17 3.87 -1.75 -18.24
CA PHE A 17 2.98 -0.94 -19.07
C PHE A 17 3.72 0.20 -19.76
N SER A 18 3.19 0.65 -20.91
CA SER A 18 3.68 1.83 -21.59
C SER A 18 3.29 3.10 -20.84
N PRO A 19 4.14 4.14 -20.82
CA PRO A 19 3.80 5.44 -20.28
C PRO A 19 2.55 6.04 -20.95
N VAL A 20 1.73 6.73 -20.16
CA VAL A 20 0.57 7.49 -20.69
C VAL A 20 1.04 8.88 -21.10
N VAL A 21 0.67 9.32 -22.30
CA VAL A 21 1.01 10.65 -22.80
C VAL A 21 -0.15 11.62 -22.56
N ILE A 22 0.07 12.65 -21.73
CA ILE A 22 -0.89 13.73 -21.48
C ILE A 22 -0.23 15.05 -21.85
N ASN A 23 -0.80 15.77 -22.81
CA ASN A 23 -0.26 17.05 -23.32
C ASN A 23 1.22 16.97 -23.76
N GLY A 24 1.63 15.86 -24.38
CA GLY A 24 3.00 15.64 -24.84
C GLY A 24 4.01 15.24 -23.75
N VAL A 25 3.58 15.11 -22.51
CA VAL A 25 4.40 14.64 -21.36
C VAL A 25 4.09 13.17 -21.08
N HIS A 26 5.13 12.38 -20.86
CA HIS A 26 5.03 10.96 -20.53
C HIS A 26 4.86 10.79 -19.01
N TYR A 27 3.81 10.12 -18.60
CA TYR A 27 3.51 9.81 -17.20
C TYR A 27 3.60 8.30 -16.97
N VAL A 28 4.10 7.94 -15.80
CA VAL A 28 4.21 6.56 -15.30
C VAL A 28 3.65 6.50 -13.88
N ASP A 29 3.53 5.29 -13.33
CA ASP A 29 3.12 5.05 -11.96
C ASP A 29 3.94 5.90 -10.97
N GLY A 30 3.23 6.64 -10.13
CA GLY A 30 3.81 7.53 -9.11
C GLY A 30 4.61 6.79 -8.04
N GLY A 31 4.35 5.51 -7.85
CA GLY A 31 5.10 4.66 -6.93
C GLY A 31 6.59 4.59 -7.23
N LEU A 32 7.01 4.89 -8.46
CA LEU A 32 8.42 5.01 -8.82
C LEU A 32 9.17 6.07 -7.98
N PHE A 33 8.50 7.16 -7.65
CA PHE A 33 9.07 8.27 -6.89
C PHE A 33 8.59 8.32 -5.45
N HIS A 34 7.32 7.99 -5.20
CA HIS A 34 6.69 8.12 -3.89
C HIS A 34 5.53 7.13 -3.75
N ASN A 35 5.86 5.90 -3.40
CA ASN A 35 4.89 4.80 -3.38
C ASN A 35 3.90 4.86 -2.20
N PHE A 36 4.27 5.54 -1.12
CA PHE A 36 3.47 5.64 0.10
C PHE A 36 3.44 7.10 0.59
N PRO A 37 2.69 8.00 -0.10
CA PRO A 37 2.86 9.45 -0.02
C PRO A 37 2.17 10.09 1.20
N VAL A 38 2.49 9.65 2.42
CA VAL A 38 1.94 10.17 3.68
C VAL A 38 2.39 11.61 3.92
N SER A 39 3.65 11.93 3.65
CA SER A 39 4.21 13.27 3.81
C SER A 39 3.43 14.35 3.05
N ILE A 40 2.82 14.00 1.91
CA ILE A 40 2.05 14.95 1.09
C ILE A 40 0.77 15.41 1.80
N ILE A 41 0.15 14.52 2.59
CA ILE A 41 -1.13 14.79 3.25
C ILE A 41 -0.99 15.04 4.76
N ARG A 42 0.19 14.78 5.33
CA ARG A 42 0.39 14.78 6.79
C ARG A 42 0.03 16.10 7.45
N GLU A 43 0.40 17.21 6.85
CA GLU A 43 0.13 18.54 7.39
C GLU A 43 -1.35 18.95 7.30
N GLU A 44 -2.11 18.36 6.39
CA GLU A 44 -3.54 18.64 6.19
C GLU A 44 -4.44 17.74 7.05
N CYS A 45 -3.88 16.72 7.69
CA CYS A 45 -4.63 15.70 8.43
C CYS A 45 -4.20 15.68 9.90
N GLU A 46 -5.18 15.70 10.82
CA GLU A 46 -4.91 15.49 12.25
C GLU A 46 -4.38 14.07 12.50
N ARG A 47 -4.88 13.09 11.71
CA ARG A 47 -4.50 11.69 11.80
C ARG A 47 -4.42 11.05 10.44
N VAL A 48 -3.41 10.18 10.29
CA VAL A 48 -3.18 9.43 9.06
C VAL A 48 -3.13 7.94 9.37
N ILE A 49 -3.96 7.18 8.66
CA ILE A 49 -3.92 5.73 8.64
C ILE A 49 -3.26 5.31 7.34
N GLY A 50 -2.09 4.71 7.42
CA GLY A 50 -1.37 4.17 6.28
C GLY A 50 -1.64 2.69 6.09
N VAL A 51 -1.90 2.27 4.84
CA VAL A 51 -2.04 0.85 4.48
C VAL A 51 -0.97 0.50 3.47
N ASN A 52 0.05 -0.24 3.88
CA ASN A 52 1.13 -0.70 3.01
C ASN A 52 0.92 -2.17 2.63
N VAL A 53 0.51 -2.40 1.39
CA VAL A 53 0.25 -3.74 0.83
C VAL A 53 1.47 -4.34 0.14
N SER A 54 2.58 -3.64 0.10
CA SER A 54 3.82 -4.05 -0.58
C SER A 54 5.02 -4.07 0.37
N PRO A 55 4.98 -4.85 1.46
CA PRO A 55 6.12 -4.98 2.36
C PRO A 55 7.27 -5.66 1.62
N LEU A 56 8.50 -5.23 1.86
CA LEU A 56 9.65 -5.94 1.32
C LEU A 56 10.04 -7.06 2.27
N VAL A 57 9.69 -8.28 1.91
CA VAL A 57 10.08 -9.49 2.63
C VAL A 57 11.28 -10.14 1.92
N PRO A 58 12.30 -10.62 2.68
CA PRO A 58 13.38 -11.40 2.11
C PRO A 58 12.83 -12.68 1.48
N GLN A 59 12.93 -12.82 0.16
CA GLN A 59 12.46 -13.99 -0.57
C GLN A 59 13.56 -14.58 -1.44
N LYS A 60 13.54 -15.89 -1.61
CA LYS A 60 14.36 -16.57 -2.62
C LYS A 60 13.79 -16.30 -3.99
N TYR A 61 14.61 -15.82 -4.92
CA TYR A 61 14.20 -15.55 -6.30
C TYR A 61 15.13 -16.22 -7.31
N LYS A 62 14.62 -16.43 -8.52
CA LYS A 62 15.41 -16.96 -9.62
C LYS A 62 16.37 -15.89 -10.11
N GLN A 63 17.64 -16.23 -10.32
CA GLN A 63 18.67 -15.29 -10.80
C GLN A 63 18.57 -15.08 -12.32
N THR A 64 17.41 -14.66 -12.80
CA THR A 64 17.20 -14.22 -14.17
C THR A 64 17.16 -12.69 -14.23
N ILE A 65 17.52 -12.13 -15.36
CA ILE A 65 17.58 -10.66 -15.56
C ILE A 65 16.22 -10.00 -15.23
N PHE A 66 15.13 -10.67 -15.59
CA PHE A 66 13.77 -10.18 -15.30
C PHE A 66 13.49 -10.15 -13.79
N HIS A 67 13.78 -11.23 -13.06
CA HIS A 67 13.55 -11.28 -11.62
C HIS A 67 14.49 -10.34 -10.85
N ILE A 68 15.69 -10.11 -11.35
CA ILE A 68 16.62 -9.13 -10.77
C ILE A 68 16.06 -7.71 -10.96
N ALA A 69 15.57 -7.38 -12.16
CA ALA A 69 14.97 -6.08 -12.45
C ALA A 69 13.71 -5.85 -11.61
N GLU A 70 12.81 -6.82 -11.55
CA GLU A 70 11.62 -6.80 -10.69
C GLU A 70 11.99 -6.57 -9.22
N ARG A 71 12.97 -7.30 -8.71
CA ARG A 71 13.42 -7.17 -7.33
C ARG A 71 14.08 -5.82 -7.07
N SER A 72 14.89 -5.32 -7.99
CA SER A 72 15.49 -3.98 -7.89
C SER A 72 14.42 -2.89 -7.82
N TYR A 73 13.38 -3.03 -8.63
CA TYR A 73 12.23 -2.14 -8.63
C TYR A 73 11.51 -2.12 -7.26
N HIS A 74 11.26 -3.30 -6.68
CA HIS A 74 10.68 -3.41 -5.34
C HIS A 74 11.56 -2.75 -4.25
N TYR A 75 12.89 -2.88 -4.34
CA TYR A 75 13.79 -2.22 -3.41
C TYR A 75 13.77 -0.69 -3.53
N MET A 76 13.65 -0.16 -4.76
CA MET A 76 13.52 1.28 -4.97
C MET A 76 12.25 1.83 -4.32
N PHE A 77 11.13 1.16 -4.47
CA PHE A 77 9.88 1.55 -3.82
C PHE A 77 9.99 1.56 -2.30
N ARG A 78 10.62 0.55 -1.72
CA ARG A 78 10.78 0.52 -0.26
C ARG A 78 11.61 1.69 0.26
N ALA A 79 12.70 2.02 -0.39
CA ALA A 79 13.55 3.13 0.04
C ALA A 79 12.74 4.44 0.17
N ASN A 80 11.75 4.62 -0.72
CA ASN A 80 10.90 5.81 -0.74
C ASN A 80 9.74 5.77 0.27
N THR A 81 9.53 4.64 0.99
CA THR A 81 8.40 4.50 1.92
C THR A 81 8.79 4.59 3.39
N LEU A 82 10.09 4.52 3.71
CA LEU A 82 10.54 4.38 5.10
C LEU A 82 10.15 5.58 5.97
N GLU A 83 10.40 6.79 5.49
CA GLU A 83 10.09 8.02 6.24
C GLU A 83 8.57 8.21 6.39
N ASP A 84 7.82 7.98 5.32
CA ASP A 84 6.36 8.13 5.31
C ASP A 84 5.65 7.13 6.25
N ARG A 85 6.20 5.94 6.43
CA ARG A 85 5.67 4.93 7.36
C ARG A 85 5.71 5.41 8.80
N GLU A 86 6.77 6.13 9.18
CA GLU A 86 6.92 6.70 10.54
C GLU A 86 5.98 7.88 10.79
N MET A 87 5.46 8.49 9.74
CA MET A 87 4.50 9.61 9.83
C MET A 87 3.05 9.15 10.05
N CYS A 88 2.76 7.85 9.96
CA CYS A 88 1.43 7.32 10.21
C CYS A 88 1.10 7.26 11.70
N ASP A 89 -0.12 7.65 12.07
CA ASP A 89 -0.64 7.41 13.42
C ASP A 89 -1.04 5.94 13.60
N VAL A 90 -1.49 5.30 12.53
CA VAL A 90 -1.74 3.85 12.45
C VAL A 90 -1.16 3.32 11.15
N LEU A 91 -0.24 2.38 11.24
CA LEU A 91 0.30 1.68 10.08
C LEU A 91 -0.26 0.26 10.02
N ILE A 92 -0.94 -0.06 8.91
CA ILE A 92 -1.44 -1.39 8.60
C ILE A 92 -0.50 -2.02 7.57
N GLU A 93 0.25 -3.02 8.02
CA GLU A 93 1.22 -3.74 7.19
C GLU A 93 1.29 -5.19 7.68
N ALA A 94 1.49 -6.14 6.76
CA ALA A 94 1.68 -7.55 7.10
C ALA A 94 2.77 -8.15 6.21
N GLU A 95 3.71 -8.87 6.81
CA GLU A 95 4.77 -9.57 6.05
C GLU A 95 4.19 -10.64 5.12
N GLU A 96 3.07 -11.22 5.50
CA GLU A 96 2.32 -12.22 4.74
C GLU A 96 1.89 -11.74 3.34
N PHE A 97 1.79 -10.41 3.11
CA PHE A 97 1.54 -9.87 1.76
C PHE A 97 2.68 -10.22 0.79
N GLY A 98 3.91 -10.41 1.28
CA GLY A 98 5.04 -10.82 0.49
C GLY A 98 4.90 -12.22 -0.15
N ASP A 99 4.02 -13.08 0.37
CA ASP A 99 3.80 -14.44 -0.15
C ASP A 99 2.95 -14.45 -1.43
N PHE A 100 2.27 -13.34 -1.75
CA PHE A 100 1.40 -13.21 -2.91
C PHE A 100 2.11 -12.51 -4.06
N LYS A 101 1.75 -12.91 -5.28
CA LYS A 101 2.24 -12.27 -6.50
C LYS A 101 1.44 -11.00 -6.79
N THR A 102 2.03 -10.06 -7.52
CA THR A 102 1.41 -8.79 -7.91
C THR A 102 0.05 -8.97 -8.62
N PHE A 103 -0.12 -10.06 -9.38
CA PHE A 103 -1.36 -10.39 -10.10
C PHE A 103 -1.93 -11.72 -9.64
N ASP A 104 -1.93 -11.99 -8.34
CA ASP A 104 -2.48 -13.21 -7.75
C ASP A 104 -4.00 -13.13 -7.61
N LEU A 105 -4.71 -13.43 -8.70
CA LEU A 105 -6.18 -13.41 -8.73
C LEU A 105 -6.80 -14.69 -8.14
N GLU A 106 -6.00 -15.73 -7.90
CA GLU A 106 -6.50 -17.00 -7.34
C GLU A 106 -6.63 -16.97 -5.82
N ASN A 107 -5.85 -16.12 -5.14
CA ASN A 107 -5.80 -16.03 -3.68
C ASN A 107 -6.49 -14.78 -3.10
N VAL A 108 -7.40 -14.15 -3.83
CA VAL A 108 -8.05 -12.88 -3.44
C VAL A 108 -8.65 -12.95 -2.04
N GLU A 109 -9.40 -14.01 -1.70
CA GLU A 109 -10.00 -14.17 -0.37
C GLU A 109 -8.96 -14.27 0.75
N LYS A 110 -7.84 -14.95 0.48
CA LYS A 110 -6.74 -15.04 1.46
C LYS A 110 -6.07 -13.68 1.66
N ILE A 111 -5.84 -12.93 0.57
CA ILE A 111 -5.25 -11.59 0.63
C ILE A 111 -6.15 -10.64 1.43
N VAL A 112 -7.46 -10.67 1.18
CA VAL A 112 -8.44 -9.88 1.94
C VAL A 112 -8.40 -10.24 3.42
N ASN A 113 -8.35 -11.54 3.77
CA ASN A 113 -8.28 -11.98 5.15
C ASN A 113 -6.97 -11.55 5.84
N VAL A 114 -5.83 -11.62 5.17
CA VAL A 114 -4.55 -11.10 5.68
C VAL A 114 -4.67 -9.61 5.99
N GLY A 115 -5.21 -8.83 5.06
CA GLY A 115 -5.43 -7.39 5.26
C GLY A 115 -6.35 -7.09 6.46
N TYR A 116 -7.44 -7.83 6.58
CA TYR A 116 -8.36 -7.70 7.71
C TYR A 116 -7.68 -7.98 9.05
N VAL A 117 -6.94 -9.08 9.15
CA VAL A 117 -6.22 -9.45 10.38
C VAL A 117 -5.14 -8.44 10.72
N ALA A 118 -4.38 -7.97 9.71
CA ALA A 118 -3.36 -6.95 9.90
C ALA A 118 -3.97 -5.64 10.43
N ALA A 119 -5.07 -5.19 9.83
CA ALA A 119 -5.78 -3.99 10.29
C ALA A 119 -6.27 -4.15 11.73
N PHE A 120 -6.90 -5.28 12.04
CA PHE A 120 -7.40 -5.57 13.38
C PHE A 120 -6.28 -5.49 14.44
N ARG A 121 -5.13 -6.16 14.18
CA ARG A 121 -3.97 -6.12 15.07
C ARG A 121 -3.42 -4.70 15.27
N SER A 122 -3.29 -3.92 14.19
CA SER A 122 -2.80 -2.55 14.27
C SER A 122 -3.69 -1.66 15.13
N PHE A 123 -5.01 -1.82 15.03
CA PHE A 123 -5.96 -1.08 15.87
C PHE A 123 -5.97 -1.55 17.33
N GLU A 124 -5.80 -2.85 17.61
CA GLU A 124 -5.67 -3.35 18.98
C GLU A 124 -4.46 -2.72 19.71
N VAL A 125 -3.31 -2.60 19.01
CA VAL A 125 -2.12 -1.97 19.57
C VAL A 125 -2.40 -0.49 19.92
N VAL A 126 -3.08 0.24 19.04
CA VAL A 126 -3.44 1.65 19.28
C VAL A 126 -4.39 1.79 20.50
N VAL A 127 -5.32 0.86 20.68
CA VAL A 127 -6.22 0.83 21.87
C VAL A 127 -5.43 0.57 23.14
N GLN A 128 -4.55 -0.43 23.13
CA GLN A 128 -3.76 -0.80 24.32
C GLN A 128 -2.80 0.31 24.76
N GLU A 129 -2.28 1.07 23.81
CA GLU A 129 -1.40 2.21 24.09
C GLU A 129 -2.17 3.48 24.50
N ASN A 130 -3.50 3.41 24.69
CA ASN A 130 -4.38 4.54 25.02
C ASN A 130 -4.31 5.72 24.01
N LYS A 131 -3.88 5.43 22.79
CA LYS A 131 -3.64 6.48 21.78
C LYS A 131 -4.91 6.99 21.13
N ASP A 132 -6.02 6.28 21.14
CA ASP A 132 -7.36 6.79 20.80
C ASP A 132 -8.50 5.75 20.78
N GLU A 133 -9.16 5.56 21.89
CA GLU A 133 -10.37 4.71 21.95
C GLU A 133 -11.51 5.15 21.00
N THR A 134 -11.59 6.44 20.66
CA THR A 134 -12.72 6.97 19.90
C THR A 134 -12.62 6.58 18.42
N LEU A 135 -11.42 6.68 17.84
CA LEU A 135 -11.17 6.33 16.44
C LEU A 135 -11.37 4.84 16.21
N VAL A 136 -10.81 4.01 17.11
CA VAL A 136 -10.91 2.55 17.01
C VAL A 136 -12.34 2.08 17.16
N LYS A 137 -13.08 2.59 18.14
CA LYS A 137 -14.50 2.28 18.33
C LYS A 137 -15.34 2.66 17.10
N ALA A 138 -15.06 3.81 16.47
CA ALA A 138 -15.77 4.25 15.26
C ALA A 138 -15.51 3.33 14.07
N ILE A 139 -14.27 2.90 13.87
CA ILE A 139 -13.88 2.00 12.76
C ILE A 139 -14.46 0.60 13.00
N MET A 140 -14.29 0.03 14.19
CA MET A 140 -14.81 -1.29 14.52
C MET A 140 -16.35 -1.36 14.42
N ALA A 141 -17.06 -0.32 14.84
CA ALA A 141 -18.50 -0.24 14.71
C ALA A 141 -18.98 -0.24 13.25
N ARG A 142 -18.23 0.40 12.34
CA ARG A 142 -18.52 0.40 10.90
C ARG A 142 -18.19 -0.94 10.24
N THR A 143 -17.08 -1.56 10.63
CA THR A 143 -16.63 -2.85 10.08
C THR A 143 -17.61 -3.97 10.48
N ASN A 144 -18.06 -4.03 11.73
CA ASN A 144 -19.05 -4.98 12.17
C ASN A 144 -20.40 -4.81 11.44
N LYS A 145 -20.76 -3.59 11.05
CA LYS A 145 -21.99 -3.32 10.29
C LYS A 145 -21.88 -3.74 8.81
N ALA A 146 -20.66 -3.75 8.24
CA ALA A 146 -20.42 -4.16 6.86
C ALA A 146 -20.27 -5.68 6.68
N LEU A 147 -20.00 -6.42 7.77
CA LEU A 147 -19.79 -7.87 7.77
C LEU A 147 -21.03 -8.66 8.23
N MET A 148 -22.11 -8.00 8.63
CA MET A 148 -23.39 -8.67 8.89
C MET A 148 -24.16 -8.82 7.56
N PRO A 149 -24.57 -10.08 7.21
CA PRO A 149 -25.35 -10.34 6.00
C PRO A 149 -26.73 -9.68 6.02
#